data_4d6876d13c224a89f51537d9184f0ea3
#
_entry.id   4d6876d13c224a89f51537d9184f0ea3
#
_cell.length_a   1.000
_cell.length_b   1.000
_cell.length_c   1.000
_cell.angle_alpha   90.00
_cell.angle_beta   90.00
_cell.angle_gamma   90.00
#
_symmetry.space_group_name_H-M   'P 1'
#
loop_
_entity.id
_entity.type
_entity.pdbx_description
1 polymer ?
#
loop_
_entity_poly.entity_id
_entity_poly.type
_entity_poly.pdbx_seq_one_letter_code
_entity_poly.pdbx_strand_id
1 'polypeptide(L)'
;MARFAADRGAAREAKDPMAAVCVLATVDEGGLPQARTLVLRDIPEGLALYVNASSPKWEQTQKQVAVHVWWPSIQVQYRIQARCEALPAEHIAESWQLRPDVPKQMDWLYEQRPQSSVVSSRDDLLNLL
;
A
#
# COMPACT_ATOMS: atom_id res chain seq x y z
N MET A 1 -5.71 17.40 7.29
CA MET A 1 -6.21 15.99 7.39
C MET A 1 -7.72 15.86 7.58
N ALA A 2 -8.39 16.73 8.33
CA ALA A 2 -9.86 16.63 8.56
C ALA A 2 -10.68 16.66 7.26
N ARG A 3 -10.34 17.53 6.30
CA ARG A 3 -11.01 17.57 4.99
C ARG A 3 -10.78 16.29 4.18
N PHE A 4 -9.57 15.75 4.18
CA PHE A 4 -9.27 14.46 3.52
C PHE A 4 -10.15 13.35 4.06
N ALA A 5 -10.28 13.24 5.38
CA ALA A 5 -11.11 12.22 6.03
C ALA A 5 -12.60 12.38 5.66
N ALA A 6 -13.11 13.61 5.64
CA ALA A 6 -14.49 13.90 5.25
C ALA A 6 -14.76 13.55 3.79
N ASP A 7 -13.90 13.95 2.87
CA ASP A 7 -14.03 13.64 1.44
C ASP A 7 -13.89 12.13 1.19
N ARG A 8 -12.97 11.45 1.88
CA ARG A 8 -12.86 9.99 1.80
C ARG A 8 -14.11 9.29 2.31
N GLY A 9 -14.71 9.79 3.39
CA GLY A 9 -16.00 9.32 3.90
C GLY A 9 -17.11 9.46 2.86
N ALA A 10 -17.19 10.60 2.18
CA ALA A 10 -18.15 10.83 1.11
C ALA A 10 -17.94 9.88 -0.08
N ALA A 11 -16.69 9.62 -0.48
CA ALA A 11 -16.36 8.64 -1.52
C ALA A 11 -16.79 7.21 -1.11
N ARG A 12 -16.58 6.82 0.15
CA ARG A 12 -17.03 5.53 0.69
C ARG A 12 -18.56 5.39 0.66
N GLU A 13 -19.28 6.42 1.06
CA GLU A 13 -20.75 6.45 1.01
C GLU A 13 -21.27 6.32 -0.44
N ALA A 14 -20.56 6.92 -1.39
CA ALA A 14 -20.83 6.79 -2.82
C ALA A 14 -20.41 5.42 -3.40
N LYS A 15 -19.87 4.50 -2.57
CA LYS A 15 -19.34 3.20 -2.96
C LYS A 15 -18.25 3.29 -4.04
N ASP A 16 -17.44 4.33 -3.99
CA ASP A 16 -16.30 4.51 -4.87
C ASP A 16 -15.20 3.50 -4.53
N PRO A 17 -14.86 2.58 -5.45
CA PRO A 17 -13.83 1.57 -5.17
C PRO A 17 -12.45 2.19 -4.96
N MET A 18 -12.22 3.40 -5.47
CA MET A 18 -10.94 4.11 -5.29
C MET A 18 -10.78 4.70 -3.88
N ALA A 19 -11.84 4.71 -3.06
CA ALA A 19 -11.75 5.19 -1.68
C ALA A 19 -10.87 4.30 -0.78
N ALA A 20 -10.68 3.03 -1.15
CA ALA A 20 -9.87 2.07 -0.40
C ALA A 20 -8.37 2.10 -0.74
N VAL A 21 -7.99 2.76 -1.82
CA VAL A 21 -6.63 2.68 -2.37
C VAL A 21 -6.00 4.06 -2.60
N CYS A 22 -4.69 4.03 -2.78
CA CYS A 22 -3.93 5.19 -3.25
C CYS A 22 -2.86 4.75 -4.25
N VAL A 23 -2.30 5.69 -4.96
CA VAL A 23 -1.05 5.50 -5.68
C VAL A 23 0.10 6.00 -4.82
N LEU A 24 1.06 5.14 -4.55
CA LEU A 24 2.31 5.51 -3.90
C LEU A 24 3.37 5.75 -4.96
N ALA A 25 3.88 6.96 -5.03
CA ALA A 25 4.98 7.34 -5.89
C ALA A 25 6.27 7.47 -5.07
N THR A 26 7.31 6.83 -5.56
CA THR A 26 8.64 6.77 -4.93
C THR A 26 9.72 7.00 -5.98
N VAL A 27 10.95 7.14 -5.54
CA VAL A 27 12.12 7.24 -6.41
C VAL A 27 13.07 6.09 -6.08
N ASP A 28 13.49 5.34 -7.07
CA ASP A 28 14.44 4.24 -6.90
C ASP A 28 15.89 4.74 -6.74
N GLU A 29 16.82 3.80 -6.58
CA GLU A 29 18.25 4.12 -6.41
C GLU A 29 18.85 4.85 -7.62
N GLY A 30 18.35 4.55 -8.81
CA GLY A 30 18.78 5.20 -10.05
C GLY A 30 18.18 6.58 -10.28
N GLY A 31 17.34 7.07 -9.36
CA GLY A 31 16.66 8.36 -9.51
C GLY A 31 15.40 8.30 -10.38
N LEU A 32 14.95 7.10 -10.78
CA LEU A 32 13.74 6.93 -11.58
C LEU A 32 12.48 6.91 -10.72
N PRO A 33 11.45 7.66 -11.11
CA PRO A 33 10.17 7.61 -10.40
C PRO A 33 9.47 6.27 -10.62
N GLN A 34 8.88 5.75 -9.56
CA GLN A 34 8.11 4.52 -9.53
C GLN A 34 6.73 4.80 -8.95
N ALA A 35 5.70 4.17 -9.48
CA ALA A 35 4.33 4.32 -8.97
C ALA A 35 3.58 2.98 -8.94
N ARG A 36 2.76 2.77 -7.93
CA ARG A 36 1.92 1.57 -7.79
C ARG A 36 0.69 1.87 -6.93
N THR A 37 -0.37 1.12 -7.16
CA THR A 37 -1.58 1.18 -6.34
C THR A 37 -1.43 0.31 -5.11
N LEU A 38 -1.75 0.84 -3.95
CA LEU A 38 -1.74 0.16 -2.66
C LEU A 38 -3.03 0.44 -1.89
N VAL A 39 -3.36 -0.45 -0.97
CA VAL A 39 -4.45 -0.21 -0.01
C VAL A 39 -4.00 0.87 0.97
N LEU A 40 -4.83 1.89 1.13
CA LEU A 40 -4.62 2.98 2.09
C LEU A 40 -5.51 2.75 3.31
N ARG A 41 -4.91 2.65 4.48
CA ARG A 41 -5.63 2.41 5.74
C ARG A 41 -5.66 3.65 6.61
N ASP A 42 -6.79 3.84 7.29
CA ASP A 42 -6.91 4.80 8.39
C ASP A 42 -6.45 4.13 9.68
N ILE A 43 -5.61 4.82 10.42
CA ILE A 43 -5.17 4.43 11.76
C ILE A 43 -5.31 5.63 12.70
N PRO A 44 -5.31 5.46 14.03
CA PRO A 44 -5.44 6.58 14.97
C PRO A 44 -4.39 7.67 14.74
N GLU A 45 -3.18 7.31 14.33
CA GLU A 45 -2.07 8.24 14.09
C GLU A 45 -2.14 8.93 12.72
N GLY A 46 -3.04 8.49 11.81
CA GLY A 46 -3.20 9.07 10.48
C GLY A 46 -3.45 8.03 9.39
N LEU A 47 -2.60 8.00 8.38
CA LEU A 47 -2.71 7.08 7.25
C LEU A 47 -1.56 6.06 7.27
N ALA A 48 -1.86 4.83 6.92
CA ALA A 48 -0.88 3.75 6.88
C ALA A 48 -0.93 2.95 5.58
N LEU A 49 0.23 2.47 5.19
CA LEU A 49 0.45 1.53 4.11
C LEU A 49 1.14 0.28 4.66
N TYR A 50 0.69 -0.89 4.27
CA TYR A 50 1.36 -2.14 4.62
C TYR A 50 2.13 -2.65 3.42
N VAL A 51 3.44 -2.73 3.55
CA VAL A 51 4.38 -3.07 2.50
C VAL A 51 5.19 -4.28 2.93
N ASN A 52 5.32 -5.28 2.05
CA ASN A 52 6.22 -6.39 2.32
C ASN A 52 7.67 -5.92 2.28
N ALA A 53 8.45 -6.25 3.32
CA ALA A 53 9.84 -5.82 3.45
C ALA A 53 10.77 -6.36 2.34
N SER A 54 10.38 -7.46 1.68
CA SER A 54 11.12 -8.00 0.54
C SER A 54 10.88 -7.23 -0.77
N SER A 55 9.90 -6.34 -0.80
CA SER A 55 9.60 -5.54 -1.99
C SER A 55 10.61 -4.39 -2.15
N PRO A 56 11.04 -4.09 -3.39
CA PRO A 56 11.90 -2.94 -3.67
C PRO A 56 11.35 -1.61 -3.14
N LYS A 57 10.02 -1.46 -3.08
CA LYS A 57 9.38 -0.25 -2.57
C LYS A 57 9.63 -0.02 -1.07
N TRP A 58 9.96 -1.06 -0.29
CA TRP A 58 10.28 -0.90 1.13
C TRP A 58 11.44 0.07 1.35
N GLU A 59 12.54 -0.12 0.64
CA GLU A 59 13.70 0.79 0.73
C GLU A 59 13.37 2.18 0.17
N GLN A 60 12.59 2.23 -0.90
CA GLN A 60 12.18 3.49 -1.54
C GLN A 60 11.32 4.35 -0.61
N THR A 61 10.56 3.73 0.30
CA THR A 61 9.73 4.47 1.29
C THR A 61 10.54 5.14 2.38
N GLN A 62 11.82 4.84 2.53
CA GLN A 62 12.72 5.50 3.49
C GLN A 62 13.08 6.95 3.09
N LYS A 63 12.76 7.33 1.87
CA LYS A 63 12.91 8.68 1.33
C LYS A 63 11.57 9.42 1.38
N GLN A 64 11.55 10.63 0.84
CA GLN A 64 10.29 11.32 0.60
C GLN A 64 9.48 10.59 -0.46
N VAL A 65 8.19 10.50 -0.22
CA VAL A 65 7.22 9.87 -1.13
C VAL A 65 6.10 10.83 -1.47
N ALA A 66 5.36 10.51 -2.53
CA ALA A 66 4.08 11.15 -2.81
C ALA A 66 2.96 10.11 -2.77
N VAL A 67 1.87 10.46 -2.13
CA VAL A 67 0.63 9.69 -2.13
C VAL A 67 -0.40 10.44 -2.94
N HIS A 68 -0.99 9.77 -3.91
CA HIS A 68 -2.04 10.34 -4.75
C HIS A 68 -3.32 9.52 -4.60
N VAL A 69 -4.43 10.19 -4.42
CA VAL A 69 -5.76 9.61 -4.49
C VAL A 69 -6.60 10.37 -5.50
N TRP A 70 -7.48 9.66 -6.18
CA TRP A 70 -8.49 10.20 -7.05
C TRP A 70 -9.82 9.50 -6.78
N TRP A 71 -10.83 10.25 -6.43
CA TRP A 71 -12.17 9.75 -6.16
C TRP A 71 -13.15 10.28 -7.21
N PRO A 72 -13.38 9.52 -8.31
CA PRO A 72 -14.23 9.98 -9.40
C PRO A 72 -15.68 10.26 -8.98
N SER A 73 -16.19 9.53 -7.99
CA SER A 73 -17.56 9.70 -7.49
C SER A 73 -17.86 11.11 -6.98
N ILE A 74 -16.86 11.79 -6.44
CA ILE A 74 -16.97 13.14 -5.90
C ILE A 74 -16.05 14.14 -6.63
N GLN A 75 -15.34 13.70 -7.65
CA GLN A 75 -14.40 14.49 -8.46
C GLN A 75 -13.34 15.25 -7.63
N VAL A 76 -12.78 14.56 -6.65
CA VAL A 76 -11.74 15.10 -5.77
C VAL A 76 -10.46 14.31 -5.91
N GLN A 77 -9.32 15.00 -6.00
CA GLN A 77 -8.00 14.39 -5.88
C GLN A 77 -7.18 15.04 -4.78
N TYR A 78 -6.29 14.26 -4.21
CA TYR A 78 -5.24 14.75 -3.32
C TYR A 78 -3.88 14.28 -3.79
N ARG A 79 -2.89 15.16 -3.67
CA ARG A 79 -1.48 14.83 -3.78
C ARG A 79 -0.83 15.20 -2.46
N ILE A 80 -0.26 14.22 -1.79
CA ILE A 80 0.32 14.39 -0.47
C ILE A 80 1.80 14.05 -0.56
N GLN A 81 2.67 15.00 -0.29
CA GLN A 81 4.08 14.73 -0.07
C GLN A 81 4.28 14.37 1.39
N ALA A 82 4.95 13.25 1.64
CA ALA A 82 5.06 12.69 2.97
C ALA A 82 6.42 12.01 3.20
N ARG A 83 6.70 11.77 4.46
CA ARG A 83 7.72 10.82 4.92
C ARG A 83 7.02 9.66 5.59
N CYS A 84 7.53 8.46 5.36
CA CYS A 84 7.02 7.26 6.00
C CYS A 84 7.80 7.02 7.31
N GLU A 85 7.05 6.64 8.33
CA GLU A 85 7.60 6.16 9.59
C GLU A 85 7.13 4.72 9.81
N ALA A 86 8.02 3.86 10.28
CA ALA A 86 7.64 2.50 10.63
C ALA A 86 6.70 2.51 11.83
N LEU A 87 5.58 1.78 11.73
CA LEU A 87 4.68 1.59 12.85
C LEU A 87 5.27 0.63 13.88
N PRO A 88 4.88 0.76 15.17
CA PRO A 88 5.21 -0.23 16.19
C PRO A 88 4.74 -1.64 15.79
N ALA A 89 5.48 -2.66 16.22
CA ALA A 89 5.19 -4.06 15.89
C ALA A 89 3.78 -4.51 16.29
N GLU A 90 3.21 -3.92 17.33
CA GLU A 90 1.86 -4.19 17.81
C GLU A 90 0.80 -3.89 16.74
N HIS A 91 0.90 -2.77 16.04
CA HIS A 91 0.01 -2.41 14.92
C HIS A 91 0.11 -3.41 13.77
N ILE A 92 1.31 -3.90 13.50
CA ILE A 92 1.55 -4.89 12.45
C ILE A 92 0.86 -6.22 12.82
N ALA A 93 1.00 -6.66 14.05
CA ALA A 93 0.38 -7.90 14.54
C ALA A 93 -1.15 -7.85 14.47
N GLU A 94 -1.76 -6.76 14.93
CA GLU A 94 -3.21 -6.55 14.85
C GLU A 94 -3.71 -6.54 13.40
N SER A 95 -3.02 -5.86 12.52
CA SER A 95 -3.36 -5.81 11.10
C SER A 95 -3.23 -7.19 10.44
N TRP A 96 -2.23 -7.97 10.82
CA TRP A 96 -2.05 -9.33 10.35
C TRP A 96 -3.22 -10.24 10.71
N GLN A 97 -3.72 -10.15 11.94
CA GLN A 97 -4.87 -10.95 12.38
C GLN A 97 -6.13 -10.68 11.57
N LEU A 98 -6.36 -9.42 11.19
CA LEU A 98 -7.51 -8.99 10.40
C LEU A 98 -7.37 -9.25 8.90
N ARG A 99 -6.18 -9.65 8.43
CA ARG A 99 -5.90 -9.85 7.03
C ARG A 99 -6.60 -11.10 6.48
N PRO A 100 -7.24 -11.04 5.30
CA PRO A 100 -7.82 -12.22 4.65
C PRO A 100 -6.76 -13.31 4.35
N ASP A 101 -7.22 -14.56 4.21
CA ASP A 101 -6.32 -15.70 4.05
C ASP A 101 -5.49 -15.66 2.77
N VAL A 102 -6.08 -15.29 1.64
CA VAL A 102 -5.34 -15.22 0.36
C VAL A 102 -4.17 -14.24 0.42
N PRO A 103 -4.33 -12.99 0.88
CA PRO A 103 -3.19 -12.12 1.14
C PRO A 103 -2.16 -12.68 2.11
N LYS A 104 -2.57 -13.42 3.15
CA LYS A 104 -1.63 -14.10 4.06
C LYS A 104 -0.79 -15.15 3.34
N GLN A 105 -1.41 -15.96 2.48
CA GLN A 105 -0.70 -16.94 1.65
C GLN A 105 0.33 -16.26 0.75
N MET A 106 0.01 -15.12 0.18
CA MET A 106 0.96 -14.36 -0.64
C MET A 106 2.15 -13.85 0.17
N ASP A 107 1.92 -13.42 1.42
CA ASP A 107 3.02 -12.97 2.27
C ASP A 107 3.96 -14.14 2.63
N TRP A 108 3.43 -15.33 2.87
CA TRP A 108 4.22 -16.55 3.08
C TRP A 108 5.03 -16.93 1.84
N LEU A 109 4.45 -16.75 0.65
CA LEU A 109 5.18 -16.94 -0.60
C LEU A 109 6.37 -15.99 -0.71
N TYR A 110 6.23 -14.75 -0.26
CA TYR A 110 7.30 -13.76 -0.29
C TYR A 110 8.44 -14.04 0.69
N GLU A 111 8.26 -14.88 1.68
CA GLU A 111 9.36 -15.40 2.49
C GLU A 111 10.28 -16.31 1.69
N GLN A 112 9.73 -17.06 0.74
CA GLN A 112 10.49 -17.95 -0.14
C GLN A 112 11.01 -17.23 -1.39
N ARG A 113 10.22 -16.31 -1.92
CA ARG A 113 10.57 -15.49 -3.10
C ARG A 113 10.24 -14.04 -2.84
N PRO A 114 11.24 -13.14 -2.90
CA PRO A 114 11.01 -11.71 -2.72
C PRO A 114 9.95 -11.16 -3.67
N GLN A 115 9.11 -10.27 -3.17
CA GLN A 115 8.11 -9.59 -3.99
C GLN A 115 8.77 -8.88 -5.18
N SER A 116 8.14 -8.97 -6.35
CA SER A 116 8.66 -8.42 -7.61
C SER A 116 9.91 -9.12 -8.16
N SER A 117 10.31 -10.28 -7.62
CA SER A 117 11.35 -11.11 -8.23
C SER A 117 10.83 -11.80 -9.48
N VAL A 118 11.77 -12.11 -10.39
CA VAL A 118 11.45 -12.85 -11.63
C VAL A 118 11.06 -14.30 -11.30
N VAL A 119 9.99 -14.78 -11.91
CA VAL A 119 9.56 -16.18 -11.85
C VAL A 119 9.55 -16.76 -13.27
N SER A 120 9.84 -18.06 -13.41
CA SER A 120 9.91 -18.72 -14.71
C SER A 120 8.53 -18.90 -15.33
N SER A 121 7.51 -19.20 -14.51
CA SER A 121 6.13 -19.36 -14.95
C SER A 121 5.13 -19.10 -13.83
N ARG A 122 3.87 -18.95 -14.20
CA ARG A 122 2.77 -18.89 -13.22
C ARG A 122 2.65 -20.19 -12.42
N ASP A 123 2.84 -21.34 -13.08
CA ASP A 123 2.71 -22.65 -12.43
C ASP A 123 3.81 -22.88 -11.39
N ASP A 124 5.03 -22.44 -11.67
CA ASP A 124 6.13 -22.48 -10.70
C ASP A 124 5.80 -21.65 -9.45
N LEU A 125 5.13 -20.51 -9.64
CA LEU A 125 4.69 -19.69 -8.52
C LEU A 125 3.58 -20.38 -7.70
N LEU A 126 2.61 -20.98 -8.37
CA LEU A 126 1.50 -21.67 -7.72
C LEU A 126 1.94 -22.92 -6.95
N ASN A 127 2.98 -23.59 -7.42
CA ASN A 127 3.55 -24.78 -6.74
C ASN A 127 4.25 -24.45 -5.41
N LEU A 128 4.49 -23.17 -5.11
CA LEU A 128 5.04 -22.72 -3.83
C LEU A 128 3.95 -22.50 -2.78
N LEU A 129 2.70 -22.43 -3.19
CA LEU A 129 1.56 -22.29 -2.31
C LEU A 129 1.10 -23.65 -1.79
#